data_08c093ec92ffcd303d04460faaac269b
#
_entry.id   08c093ec92ffcd303d04460faaac269b
#
_cell.length_a   1.000
_cell.length_b   1.000
_cell.length_c   1.000
_cell.angle_alpha   90.00
_cell.angle_beta   90.00
_cell.angle_gamma   90.00
#
_symmetry.space_group_name_H-M   'P 1'
#
loop_
_entity.id
_entity.type
_entity.pdbx_description
1 polymer ?
#
loop_
_entity_poly.entity_id
_entity_poly.type
_entity_poly.pdbx_seq_one_letter_code
_entity_poly.pdbx_strand_id
1 'polypeptide(L)'
;MCRILLVEDNELNRDMLSRRLRHRGYEVMLAANGRQGIDVARSAKPDVVLMDLSLPEIDGWQVTRLLKSDAQTRDIPVVALTAHAMLGDREKALEAGCDDYATKPVDMPLLVGMIERLTGGLGGGRPAGRSQE
;
A
#
# COMPACT_ATOMS: atom_id res chain seq x y z
N MET A 1 -0.42 -4.18 -16.07
CA MET A 1 0.25 -3.14 -15.29
C MET A 1 -0.27 -3.16 -13.87
N CYS A 2 0.62 -3.06 -12.91
CA CYS A 2 0.23 -3.08 -11.51
C CYS A 2 -0.34 -1.72 -11.09
N ARG A 3 -1.49 -1.76 -10.45
CA ARG A 3 -2.20 -0.56 -10.00
C ARG A 3 -2.08 -0.46 -8.49
N ILE A 4 -1.57 0.67 -8.03
CA ILE A 4 -1.31 0.92 -6.61
C ILE A 4 -2.22 2.02 -6.10
N LEU A 5 -2.85 1.79 -4.96
CA LEU A 5 -3.54 2.86 -4.24
C LEU A 5 -2.63 3.31 -3.10
N LEU A 6 -2.25 4.59 -3.12
CA LEU A 6 -1.45 5.17 -2.06
C LEU A 6 -2.33 6.04 -1.18
N VAL A 7 -2.46 5.67 0.08
CA VAL A 7 -3.24 6.43 1.06
C VAL A 7 -2.26 7.16 1.98
N GLU A 8 -2.15 8.46 1.80
CA GLU A 8 -1.17 9.29 2.49
C GLU A 8 -1.75 10.70 2.64
N ASP A 9 -1.84 11.20 3.86
CA ASP A 9 -2.46 12.50 4.09
C ASP A 9 -1.53 13.68 3.82
N ASN A 10 -0.22 13.48 3.94
CA ASN A 10 0.73 14.56 3.68
C ASN A 10 0.93 14.72 2.17
N GLU A 11 0.57 15.88 1.66
CA GLU A 11 0.59 16.13 0.22
C GLU A 11 1.98 15.96 -0.37
N LEU A 12 3.00 16.45 0.31
CA LEU A 12 4.37 16.37 -0.19
C LEU A 12 4.85 14.92 -0.25
N ASN A 13 4.60 14.16 0.81
CA ASN A 13 4.96 12.75 0.83
C ASN A 13 4.20 11.96 -0.22
N ARG A 14 2.91 12.25 -0.37
CA ARG A 14 2.07 11.59 -1.36
C ARG A 14 2.61 11.84 -2.77
N ASP A 15 2.95 13.09 -3.05
CA ASP A 15 3.48 13.46 -4.36
C ASP A 15 4.82 12.78 -4.63
N MET A 16 5.73 12.84 -3.66
CA MET A 16 7.06 12.27 -3.84
C MET A 16 7.01 10.75 -4.08
N LEU A 17 6.26 10.06 -3.24
CA LEU A 17 6.21 8.61 -3.35
C LEU A 17 5.48 8.17 -4.62
N SER A 18 4.41 8.88 -4.98
CA SER A 18 3.68 8.52 -6.19
C SER A 18 4.55 8.72 -7.44
N ARG A 19 5.34 9.77 -7.47
CA ARG A 19 6.25 9.99 -8.60
C ARG A 19 7.27 8.86 -8.72
N ARG A 20 7.83 8.44 -7.61
CA ARG A 20 8.81 7.37 -7.63
C ARG A 20 8.20 6.07 -8.12
N LEU A 21 6.99 5.77 -7.68
CA LEU A 21 6.30 4.57 -8.11
C LEU A 21 5.96 4.62 -9.59
N ARG A 22 5.46 5.77 -10.06
CA ARG A 22 5.14 5.92 -11.48
C ARG A 22 6.38 5.80 -12.34
N HIS A 23 7.49 6.30 -11.84
CA HIS A 23 8.76 6.19 -12.56
C HIS A 23 9.18 4.75 -12.75
N ARG A 24 8.74 3.87 -11.86
CA ARG A 24 9.00 2.44 -11.96
C ARG A 24 7.98 1.69 -12.81
N GLY A 25 7.04 2.40 -13.42
CA GLY A 25 6.08 1.79 -14.32
C GLY A 25 4.74 1.45 -13.70
N TYR A 26 4.52 1.83 -12.45
CA TYR A 26 3.24 1.56 -11.79
C TYR A 26 2.21 2.62 -12.11
N GLU A 27 0.96 2.22 -12.14
CA GLU A 27 -0.14 3.16 -12.17
C GLU A 27 -0.53 3.44 -10.72
N VAL A 28 -0.57 4.71 -10.33
CA VAL A 28 -0.79 5.08 -8.92
C VAL A 28 -2.05 5.92 -8.80
N MET A 29 -2.94 5.46 -7.93
CA MET A 29 -4.12 6.21 -7.53
C MET A 29 -3.85 6.78 -6.14
N LEU A 30 -4.41 7.96 -5.85
CA LEU A 30 -4.09 8.66 -4.62
C LEU A 30 -5.35 8.84 -3.76
N ALA A 31 -5.15 8.74 -2.44
CA ALA A 31 -6.18 9.07 -1.48
C ALA A 31 -5.52 9.86 -0.36
N ALA A 32 -6.17 10.93 0.06
CA ALA A 32 -5.61 11.82 1.07
C ALA A 32 -6.02 11.46 2.50
N ASN A 33 -6.96 10.54 2.65
CA ASN A 33 -7.40 10.09 3.96
C ASN A 33 -7.99 8.69 3.86
N GLY A 34 -8.31 8.13 5.01
CA GLY A 34 -8.78 6.75 5.06
C GLY A 34 -10.09 6.52 4.33
N ARG A 35 -11.03 7.46 4.45
CA ARG A 35 -12.33 7.31 3.78
C ARG A 35 -12.17 7.30 2.27
N GLN A 36 -11.38 8.21 1.73
CA GLN A 36 -11.08 8.20 0.30
C GLN A 36 -10.41 6.89 -0.11
N GLY A 37 -9.52 6.40 0.75
CA GLY A 37 -8.84 5.14 0.47
C GLY A 37 -9.82 3.99 0.33
N ILE A 38 -10.78 3.91 1.24
CA ILE A 38 -11.79 2.86 1.19
C ILE A 38 -12.62 2.99 -0.09
N ASP A 39 -13.05 4.21 -0.41
CA ASP A 39 -13.89 4.43 -1.59
C ASP A 39 -13.16 4.07 -2.87
N VAL A 40 -11.89 4.48 -3.00
CA VAL A 40 -11.12 4.16 -4.19
C VAL A 40 -10.84 2.66 -4.28
N ALA A 41 -10.54 2.03 -3.14
CA ALA A 41 -10.29 0.59 -3.14
C ALA A 41 -11.52 -0.18 -3.64
N ARG A 42 -12.71 0.24 -3.23
CA ARG A 42 -13.93 -0.42 -3.66
C ARG A 42 -14.22 -0.20 -5.13
N SER A 43 -14.05 1.03 -5.61
CA SER A 43 -14.44 1.38 -6.98
C SER A 43 -13.37 0.99 -8.00
N ALA A 44 -12.11 1.19 -7.70
CA ALA A 44 -11.03 0.98 -8.65
C ALA A 44 -10.35 -0.38 -8.52
N LYS A 45 -10.48 -1.03 -7.37
CA LYS A 45 -9.92 -2.35 -7.11
C LYS A 45 -8.44 -2.43 -7.49
N PRO A 46 -7.58 -1.70 -6.75
CA PRO A 46 -6.15 -1.73 -7.05
C PRO A 46 -5.56 -3.11 -6.77
N ASP A 47 -4.37 -3.33 -7.28
CA ASP A 47 -3.66 -4.59 -7.05
C ASP A 47 -2.99 -4.62 -5.69
N VAL A 48 -2.68 -3.45 -5.12
CA VAL A 48 -2.08 -3.35 -3.79
C VAL A 48 -2.38 -1.97 -3.21
N VAL A 49 -2.52 -1.90 -1.89
CA VAL A 49 -2.73 -0.64 -1.17
C VAL A 49 -1.50 -0.36 -0.32
N LEU A 50 -0.96 0.84 -0.44
CA LEU A 50 0.08 1.34 0.46
C LEU A 50 -0.60 2.26 1.45
N MET A 51 -0.63 1.86 2.73
CA MET A 51 -1.43 2.51 3.75
C MET A 51 -0.56 3.20 4.79
N ASP A 52 -0.62 4.53 4.84
CA ASP A 52 0.04 5.27 5.91
C ASP A 52 -0.71 5.03 7.21
N LEU A 53 0.02 4.64 8.25
CA LEU A 53 -0.60 4.36 9.54
C LEU A 53 -0.89 5.62 10.35
N SER A 54 -0.36 6.77 9.95
CA SER A 54 -0.50 8.02 10.70
C SER A 54 -1.60 8.91 10.14
N LEU A 55 -2.65 8.33 9.59
CA LEU A 55 -3.73 9.11 9.00
C LEU A 55 -4.55 9.84 10.06
N PRO A 56 -5.08 11.04 9.75
CA PRO A 56 -5.98 11.73 10.66
C PRO A 56 -7.35 11.08 10.67
N GLU A 57 -8.16 11.37 11.68
CA GLU A 57 -9.53 10.91 11.84
C GLU A 57 -9.62 9.40 11.99
N ILE A 58 -9.49 8.65 10.91
CA ILE A 58 -9.46 7.20 10.95
C ILE A 58 -8.03 6.78 10.66
N ASP A 59 -7.37 6.16 11.64
CA ASP A 59 -5.98 5.77 11.44
C ASP A 59 -5.86 4.58 10.47
N GLY A 60 -4.65 4.35 9.99
CA GLY A 60 -4.40 3.31 9.00
C GLY A 60 -4.73 1.90 9.49
N TRP A 61 -4.65 1.65 10.80
CA TRP A 61 -5.02 0.35 11.37
C TRP A 61 -6.50 0.08 11.13
N GLN A 62 -7.35 1.08 11.44
CA GLN A 62 -8.78 0.93 11.28
C GLN A 62 -9.17 0.80 9.82
N VAL A 63 -8.53 1.60 8.95
CA VAL A 63 -8.80 1.52 7.52
C VAL A 63 -8.47 0.13 7.00
N THR A 64 -7.34 -0.42 7.43
CA THR A 64 -6.95 -1.77 7.02
C THR A 64 -7.96 -2.80 7.48
N ARG A 65 -8.43 -2.70 8.72
CA ARG A 65 -9.44 -3.64 9.22
C ARG A 65 -10.73 -3.56 8.41
N LEU A 66 -11.14 -2.34 8.06
CA LEU A 66 -12.35 -2.16 7.26
C LEU A 66 -12.17 -2.77 5.85
N LEU A 67 -11.02 -2.56 5.24
CA LEU A 67 -10.74 -3.14 3.94
C LEU A 67 -10.75 -4.67 4.00
N LYS A 68 -10.17 -5.22 5.05
CA LYS A 68 -10.07 -6.68 5.18
C LYS A 68 -11.36 -7.34 5.59
N SER A 69 -12.30 -6.57 6.12
CA SER A 69 -13.61 -7.11 6.49
C SER A 69 -14.65 -6.98 5.39
N ASP A 70 -14.34 -6.26 4.32
CA ASP A 70 -15.26 -6.02 3.21
C ASP A 70 -15.00 -7.03 2.11
N ALA A 71 -16.01 -7.78 1.71
CA ALA A 71 -15.86 -8.80 0.69
C ALA A 71 -15.32 -8.25 -0.64
N GLN A 72 -15.54 -6.97 -0.91
CA GLN A 72 -15.09 -6.36 -2.15
C GLN A 72 -13.60 -5.99 -2.13
N THR A 73 -13.00 -5.85 -0.95
CA THR A 73 -11.61 -5.37 -0.85
C THR A 73 -10.70 -6.29 -0.04
N ARG A 74 -11.24 -7.29 0.63
CA ARG A 74 -10.43 -8.09 1.56
C ARG A 74 -9.29 -8.84 0.89
N ASP A 75 -9.39 -9.12 -0.40
CA ASP A 75 -8.34 -9.85 -1.11
C ASP A 75 -7.24 -8.94 -1.65
N ILE A 76 -7.39 -7.62 -1.51
CA ILE A 76 -6.38 -6.68 -1.97
C ILE A 76 -5.27 -6.61 -0.92
N PRO A 77 -4.01 -6.90 -1.30
CA PRO A 77 -2.91 -6.82 -0.34
C PRO A 77 -2.72 -5.39 0.17
N VAL A 78 -2.40 -5.26 1.45
CA VAL A 78 -2.15 -3.97 2.08
C VAL A 78 -0.75 -3.96 2.67
N VAL A 79 0.07 -2.99 2.28
CA VAL A 79 1.38 -2.76 2.88
C VAL A 79 1.28 -1.52 3.76
N ALA A 80 1.54 -1.69 5.04
CA ALA A 80 1.51 -0.58 5.98
C ALA A 80 2.80 0.24 5.87
N LEU A 81 2.67 1.56 5.89
CA LEU A 81 3.81 2.47 5.91
C LEU A 81 3.83 3.18 7.25
N THR A 82 4.94 3.13 7.95
CA THR A 82 5.02 3.73 9.28
C THR A 82 6.31 4.52 9.44
N ALA A 83 6.21 5.65 10.15
CA ALA A 83 7.39 6.44 10.49
C ALA A 83 8.13 5.85 11.70
N HIS A 84 7.52 4.89 12.39
CA HIS A 84 8.09 4.34 13.60
C HIS A 84 8.27 2.83 13.44
N ALA A 85 9.52 2.39 13.60
CA ALA A 85 9.84 0.97 13.56
C ALA A 85 9.97 0.44 14.98
N MET A 86 8.99 0.72 15.82
CA MET A 86 9.04 0.32 17.20
C MET A 86 8.63 -1.13 17.38
N LEU A 87 9.13 -1.70 18.44
CA LEU A 87 8.76 -3.05 18.79
C LEU A 87 7.24 -3.14 18.99
N GLY A 88 6.62 -4.07 18.34
CA GLY A 88 5.18 -4.25 18.42
C GLY A 88 4.40 -3.62 17.26
N ASP A 89 4.97 -2.67 16.55
CA ASP A 89 4.27 -2.05 15.43
C ASP A 89 4.02 -3.04 14.31
N ARG A 90 4.97 -3.92 14.07
CA ARG A 90 4.82 -4.92 13.04
C ARG A 90 3.69 -5.88 13.40
N GLU A 91 3.64 -6.30 14.66
CA GLU A 91 2.57 -7.19 15.11
C GLU A 91 1.22 -6.54 15.00
N LYS A 92 1.13 -5.24 15.34
CA LYS A 92 -0.14 -4.52 15.21
C LYS A 92 -0.58 -4.44 13.76
N ALA A 93 0.35 -4.20 12.85
CA ALA A 93 0.04 -4.14 11.42
C ALA A 93 -0.52 -5.46 10.95
N LEU A 94 0.13 -6.55 11.32
CA LEU A 94 -0.30 -7.88 10.91
C LEU A 94 -1.64 -8.24 11.53
N GLU A 95 -1.87 -7.87 12.79
CA GLU A 95 -3.15 -8.12 13.45
C GLU A 95 -4.30 -7.37 12.79
N ALA A 96 -4.01 -6.17 12.27
CA ALA A 96 -5.03 -5.41 11.56
C ALA A 96 -5.32 -5.98 10.17
N GLY A 97 -4.49 -6.90 9.71
CA GLY A 97 -4.69 -7.56 8.43
C GLY A 97 -3.74 -7.08 7.33
N CYS A 98 -2.73 -6.29 7.66
CA CYS A 98 -1.73 -5.88 6.69
C CYS A 98 -0.95 -7.10 6.23
N ASP A 99 -0.62 -7.13 4.94
CA ASP A 99 0.11 -8.25 4.37
C ASP A 99 1.62 -8.05 4.49
N ASP A 100 2.05 -6.81 4.62
CA ASP A 100 3.45 -6.51 4.85
C ASP A 100 3.54 -5.10 5.44
N TYR A 101 4.74 -4.64 5.69
CA TYR A 101 4.97 -3.44 6.46
C TYR A 101 6.32 -2.86 6.08
N ALA A 102 6.37 -1.55 5.88
CA ALA A 102 7.59 -0.84 5.52
C ALA A 102 7.72 0.40 6.38
N THR A 103 8.97 0.78 6.68
CA THR A 103 9.23 1.97 7.47
C THR A 103 9.57 3.14 6.57
N LYS A 104 9.28 4.35 7.03
CA LYS A 104 9.68 5.58 6.36
C LYS A 104 11.04 6.03 6.92
N PRO A 105 11.89 6.64 6.13
CA PRO A 105 11.72 6.89 4.70
C PRO A 105 11.75 5.61 3.90
N VAL A 106 10.98 5.59 2.83
CA VAL A 106 10.77 4.37 2.07
C VAL A 106 12.01 3.97 1.28
N ASP A 107 12.42 2.72 1.44
CA ASP A 107 13.47 2.12 0.63
C ASP A 107 12.78 1.56 -0.62
N MET A 108 12.97 2.22 -1.76
CA MET A 108 12.23 1.85 -2.96
C MET A 108 12.51 0.43 -3.46
N PRO A 109 13.75 -0.03 -3.53
CA PRO A 109 13.96 -1.42 -3.94
C PRO A 109 13.25 -2.42 -3.04
N LEU A 110 13.28 -2.18 -1.74
CA LEU A 110 12.61 -3.06 -0.78
C LEU A 110 11.10 -3.02 -0.96
N LEU A 111 10.53 -1.82 -1.11
CA LEU A 111 9.09 -1.68 -1.29
C LEU A 111 8.64 -2.34 -2.59
N VAL A 112 9.38 -2.14 -3.67
CA VAL A 112 9.04 -2.77 -4.95
C VAL A 112 9.07 -4.29 -4.82
N GLY A 113 10.03 -4.83 -4.08
CA GLY A 113 10.09 -6.26 -3.84
C GLY A 113 8.86 -6.78 -3.11
N MET A 114 8.39 -6.02 -2.12
CA MET A 114 7.17 -6.39 -1.40
C MET A 114 5.96 -6.38 -2.33
N ILE A 115 5.84 -5.33 -3.15
CA ILE A 115 4.73 -5.22 -4.08
C ILE A 115 4.73 -6.38 -5.06
N GLU A 116 5.88 -6.70 -5.62
CA GLU A 116 5.98 -7.79 -6.57
C GLU A 116 5.60 -9.12 -5.94
N ARG A 117 6.06 -9.36 -4.72
CA ARG A 117 5.75 -10.60 -4.03
C ARG A 117 4.25 -10.71 -3.77
N LEU A 118 3.61 -9.63 -3.36
CA LEU A 118 2.21 -9.65 -3.00
C LEU A 118 1.28 -9.66 -4.20
N THR A 119 1.72 -9.13 -5.34
CA THR A 119 0.90 -9.06 -6.54
C THR A 119 1.24 -10.17 -7.55
N GLY A 120 2.11 -11.08 -7.18
CA GLY A 120 2.44 -12.18 -8.08
C GLY A 120 3.25 -11.78 -9.28
N GLY A 121 4.00 -10.68 -9.17
CA GLY A 121 4.85 -10.26 -10.27
C GLY A 121 4.19 -9.33 -11.25
N LEU A 122 3.08 -8.71 -10.88
CA LEU A 122 2.42 -7.74 -11.75
C LEU A 122 3.16 -6.40 -11.78
N GLY A 123 4.42 -6.39 -11.38
CA GLY A 123 5.17 -5.15 -11.32
C GLY A 123 5.18 -4.41 -12.63
N GLY A 124 4.99 -3.10 -12.56
CA GLY A 124 5.04 -2.27 -13.74
C GLY A 124 6.45 -2.23 -14.29
N GLY A 125 6.60 -2.38 -15.57
CA GLY A 125 7.90 -2.30 -16.20
C GLY A 125 8.78 -3.51 -15.99
N ARG A 126 8.34 -4.53 -15.29
CA ARG A 126 9.17 -5.69 -15.09
C ARG A 126 8.88 -6.76 -16.12
N PRO A 127 9.91 -7.46 -16.60
CA PRO A 127 9.68 -8.57 -17.51
C PRO A 127 8.90 -9.66 -16.82
N ALA A 128 7.98 -10.23 -17.53
CA ALA A 128 7.11 -11.24 -16.94
C ALA A 128 7.87 -12.49 -16.49
N GLY A 129 8.94 -12.80 -17.10
CA GLY A 129 9.64 -14.03 -16.80
C GLY A 129 10.29 -14.13 -15.46
N ARG A 130 10.27 -13.07 -14.71
CA ARG A 130 10.87 -13.15 -13.46
C ARG A 130 10.20 -13.98 -12.49
N SER A 131 9.40 -14.31 -12.56
CA SER A 131 8.85 -15.05 -11.50
C SER A 131 9.37 -16.38 -11.32
N GLN A 132 9.55 -16.33 -11.35
CA GLN A 132 9.63 -17.13 -11.04
C GLN A 132 9.52 -17.65 -10.47
N GLU A 133 9.65 -17.71 -10.43
CA GLU A 133 9.61 -18.20 -9.96
C GLU A 133 9.44 -18.52 -9.66
#